data_d0b2a75260177ff56e2071d968c87666
#
_entry.id   d0b2a75260177ff56e2071d968c87666
#
_cell.length_a   1.000
_cell.length_b   1.000
_cell.length_c   1.000
_cell.angle_alpha   90.00
_cell.angle_beta   90.00
_cell.angle_gamma   90.00
#
_symmetry.space_group_name_H-M   'P 1'
#
loop_
_entity.id
_entity.type
_entity.pdbx_description
1 polymer ?
#
loop_
_entity_poly.entity_id
_entity_poly.type
_entity_poly.pdbx_seq_one_letter_code
_entity_poly.pdbx_strand_id
1 'polypeptide(L)'
;MQQVKRAEAAVLEATLNARRDSFLLEVECSFASEWTVVFGPSGSGKSTLLRLLAGLDRRRGPLRARVTFDGRILTDTAQNLWTAPGRRATALVAQQPALFPHLSVRANVAFGLGGLDRAGRIRRVNEMLELVGATELAERRPQHLSGGQAQRIALARALAPGPRLLLLDEPFSALDGAASDALIGRLQAWLREHKVQTVLVTHEAADAFALEAEVVLIREGRVAAQGPVREVLAREQARLLGRLRIP
;
A
#
# COMPACT_ATOMS: atom_id res chain seq x y z
N MET A 1 11.70 -36.11 5.46
CA MET A 1 10.78 -35.08 4.99
C MET A 1 10.71 -34.01 6.08
N GLN A 2 11.55 -32.98 6.00
CA GLN A 2 11.51 -31.84 6.93
C GLN A 2 10.49 -30.83 6.37
N GLN A 3 9.37 -30.66 7.08
CA GLN A 3 8.49 -29.51 6.90
C GLN A 3 9.29 -28.25 7.26
N VAL A 4 9.67 -27.49 6.25
CA VAL A 4 10.15 -26.13 6.42
C VAL A 4 8.99 -25.34 7.04
N LYS A 5 9.08 -25.03 8.34
CA LYS A 5 8.19 -24.05 8.99
C LYS A 5 8.32 -22.76 8.19
N ARG A 6 7.32 -22.44 7.33
CA ARG A 6 7.13 -21.09 6.84
C ARG A 6 7.00 -20.20 8.08
N ALA A 7 7.88 -19.22 8.21
CA ALA A 7 7.67 -18.17 9.19
C ALA A 7 6.27 -17.60 8.93
N GLU A 8 5.39 -17.68 9.93
CA GLU A 8 4.03 -17.16 9.80
C GLU A 8 4.12 -15.70 9.39
N ALA A 9 3.70 -15.42 8.16
CA ALA A 9 3.59 -14.05 7.68
C ALA A 9 2.58 -13.32 8.57
N ALA A 10 2.85 -12.06 8.88
CA ALA A 10 1.88 -11.23 9.61
C ALA A 10 0.55 -11.26 8.84
N VAL A 11 -0.55 -11.51 9.52
CA VAL A 11 -1.87 -11.60 8.90
C VAL A 11 -2.67 -10.35 9.23
N LEU A 12 -3.07 -9.64 8.18
CA LEU A 12 -4.04 -8.55 8.28
C LEU A 12 -5.43 -9.11 7.97
N GLU A 13 -6.38 -8.94 8.89
CA GLU A 13 -7.76 -9.33 8.69
C GLU A 13 -8.68 -8.12 8.83
N ALA A 14 -9.71 -8.06 8.01
CA ALA A 14 -10.67 -6.96 8.04
C ALA A 14 -12.09 -7.45 7.80
N THR A 15 -12.99 -7.10 8.73
CA THR A 15 -14.44 -7.19 8.57
C THR A 15 -14.99 -5.77 8.68
N LEU A 16 -15.50 -5.23 7.59
CA LEU A 16 -15.88 -3.83 7.48
C LEU A 16 -17.29 -3.71 6.88
N ASN A 17 -18.13 -2.94 7.54
CA ASN A 17 -19.41 -2.47 7.00
C ASN A 17 -19.48 -0.96 7.23
N ALA A 18 -19.24 -0.21 6.16
CA ALA A 18 -19.15 1.24 6.20
C ALA A 18 -20.11 1.85 5.16
N ARG A 19 -21.01 2.72 5.62
CA ARG A 19 -21.92 3.44 4.74
C ARG A 19 -21.45 4.88 4.54
N ARG A 20 -21.44 5.30 3.29
CA ARG A 20 -21.11 6.66 2.88
C ARG A 20 -22.12 7.14 1.86
N ASP A 21 -22.98 8.03 2.27
CA ASP A 21 -24.13 8.48 1.45
C ASP A 21 -24.91 7.26 0.92
N SER A 22 -24.99 7.10 -0.40
CA SER A 22 -25.62 5.95 -1.07
C SER A 22 -24.71 4.73 -1.22
N PHE A 23 -23.39 4.86 -0.94
CA PHE A 23 -22.42 3.78 -1.12
C PHE A 23 -22.26 2.94 0.15
N LEU A 24 -22.31 1.62 0.01
CA LEU A 24 -22.07 0.65 1.07
C LEU A 24 -20.79 -0.15 0.75
N LEU A 25 -19.82 -0.10 1.66
CA LEU A 25 -18.66 -0.99 1.66
C LEU A 25 -18.91 -2.12 2.65
N GLU A 26 -19.03 -3.33 2.16
CA GLU A 26 -19.22 -4.55 2.97
C GLU A 26 -18.14 -5.56 2.57
N VAL A 27 -17.08 -5.64 3.35
CA VAL A 27 -15.87 -6.39 3.03
C VAL A 27 -15.50 -7.27 4.21
N GLU A 28 -15.30 -8.55 3.92
CA GLU A 28 -14.65 -9.51 4.82
C GLU A 28 -13.52 -10.16 4.04
N CYS A 29 -12.27 -9.95 4.47
CA CYS A 29 -11.08 -10.46 3.80
C CYS A 29 -9.90 -10.63 4.75
N SER A 30 -9.03 -11.55 4.39
CA SER A 30 -7.75 -11.81 5.05
C SER A 30 -6.62 -11.57 4.05
N PHE A 31 -5.58 -10.87 4.49
CA PHE A 31 -4.39 -10.58 3.71
C PHE A 31 -3.24 -11.36 4.35
N ALA A 32 -2.94 -12.54 3.82
CA ALA A 32 -1.93 -13.44 4.38
C ALA A 32 -0.61 -13.45 3.59
N SER A 33 -0.62 -12.88 2.39
CA SER A 33 0.54 -12.82 1.52
C SER A 33 1.41 -11.60 1.78
N GLU A 34 2.69 -11.66 1.43
CA GLU A 34 3.60 -10.51 1.47
C GLU A 34 3.03 -9.33 0.67
N TRP A 35 2.46 -9.64 -0.50
CA TRP A 35 1.76 -8.70 -1.36
C TRP A 35 0.33 -9.14 -1.61
N THR A 36 -0.61 -8.28 -1.30
CA THR A 36 -2.01 -8.44 -1.71
C THR A 36 -2.44 -7.24 -2.53
N VAL A 37 -3.00 -7.50 -3.70
CA VAL A 37 -3.55 -6.47 -4.58
C VAL A 37 -5.06 -6.41 -4.38
N VAL A 38 -5.56 -5.25 -4.00
CA VAL A 38 -6.99 -4.93 -4.02
C VAL A 38 -7.33 -4.36 -5.39
N PHE A 39 -8.00 -5.17 -6.20
CA PHE A 39 -8.34 -4.86 -7.59
C PHE A 39 -9.83 -4.57 -7.75
N GLY A 40 -10.19 -3.75 -8.72
CA GLY A 40 -11.59 -3.47 -9.07
C GLY A 40 -11.78 -2.13 -9.78
N PRO A 41 -12.98 -1.87 -10.34
CA PRO A 41 -13.27 -0.64 -11.06
C PRO A 41 -13.17 0.60 -10.16
N SER A 42 -13.05 1.77 -10.78
CA SER A 42 -13.10 3.05 -10.06
C SER A 42 -14.44 3.17 -9.31
N GLY A 43 -14.40 3.73 -8.10
CA GLY A 43 -15.59 3.86 -7.25
C GLY A 43 -16.01 2.58 -6.50
N SER A 44 -15.34 1.44 -6.66
CA SER A 44 -15.71 0.20 -5.96
C SER A 44 -15.41 0.18 -4.45
N GLY A 45 -14.76 1.21 -3.90
CA GLY A 45 -14.48 1.34 -2.47
C GLY A 45 -13.05 1.00 -2.03
N LYS A 46 -12.12 0.74 -2.95
CA LYS A 46 -10.73 0.35 -2.66
C LYS A 46 -9.98 1.35 -1.77
N SER A 47 -9.98 2.63 -2.13
CA SER A 47 -9.35 3.68 -1.33
C SER A 47 -10.03 3.87 0.03
N THR A 48 -11.35 3.65 0.11
CA THR A 48 -12.08 3.66 1.39
C THR A 48 -11.62 2.51 2.29
N LEU A 49 -11.45 1.31 1.72
CA LEU A 49 -10.87 0.16 2.42
C LEU A 49 -9.49 0.50 2.99
N LEU A 50 -8.55 0.99 2.16
CA LEU A 50 -7.21 1.36 2.65
C LEU A 50 -7.24 2.39 3.77
N ARG A 51 -8.10 3.41 3.67
CA ARG A 51 -8.22 4.44 4.70
C ARG A 51 -8.77 3.89 6.03
N LEU A 52 -9.71 2.94 5.98
CA LEU A 52 -10.23 2.25 7.16
C LEU A 52 -9.16 1.37 7.80
N LEU A 53 -8.37 0.62 7.01
CA LEU A 53 -7.22 -0.15 7.48
C LEU A 53 -6.17 0.74 8.15
N ALA A 54 -5.90 1.92 7.56
CA ALA A 54 -5.00 2.92 8.14
C ALA A 54 -5.56 3.62 9.39
N GLY A 55 -6.85 3.47 9.70
CA GLY A 55 -7.50 4.13 10.82
C GLY A 55 -7.87 5.59 10.61
N LEU A 56 -7.95 6.05 9.36
CA LEU A 56 -8.16 7.46 9.04
C LEU A 56 -9.64 7.88 9.02
N ASP A 57 -10.56 6.95 8.79
CA ASP A 57 -11.95 7.27 8.46
C ASP A 57 -12.98 6.98 9.56
N ARG A 58 -12.62 7.19 10.84
CA ARG A 58 -13.47 6.87 11.99
C ARG A 58 -14.85 7.57 11.99
N ARG A 59 -14.94 8.82 11.50
CA ARG A 59 -16.09 9.70 11.71
C ARG A 59 -16.92 10.00 10.46
N ARG A 60 -16.77 9.23 9.40
CA ARG A 60 -17.46 9.49 8.13
C ARG A 60 -18.68 8.60 7.91
N GLY A 61 -19.68 8.66 8.82
CA GLY A 61 -20.94 7.91 8.73
C GLY A 61 -20.96 6.61 9.55
N PRO A 62 -22.05 5.82 9.45
CA PRO A 62 -22.20 4.55 10.15
C PRO A 62 -21.08 3.59 9.78
N LEU A 63 -20.45 3.00 10.80
CA LEU A 63 -19.31 2.11 10.65
C LEU A 63 -19.41 0.95 11.64
N ARG A 64 -19.38 -0.28 11.14
CA ARG A 64 -19.05 -1.48 11.90
C ARG A 64 -17.73 -2.02 11.34
N ALA A 65 -16.71 -2.12 12.18
CA ALA A 65 -15.38 -2.49 11.72
C ALA A 65 -14.67 -3.31 12.78
N ARG A 66 -14.03 -4.39 12.32
CA ARG A 66 -13.00 -5.12 13.05
C ARG A 66 -11.80 -5.25 12.13
N VAL A 67 -10.65 -4.79 12.60
CA VAL A 67 -9.37 -4.90 11.89
C VAL A 67 -8.35 -5.46 12.86
N THR A 68 -7.72 -6.56 12.48
CA THR A 68 -6.62 -7.17 13.24
C THR A 68 -5.36 -7.19 12.37
N PHE A 69 -4.21 -7.00 12.98
CA PHE A 69 -2.93 -7.13 12.32
C PHE A 69 -1.94 -7.83 13.25
N ASP A 70 -1.40 -8.96 12.79
CA ASP A 70 -0.47 -9.78 13.55
C ASP A 70 -1.01 -10.11 14.95
N GLY A 71 -2.26 -10.59 15.00
CA GLY A 71 -2.98 -10.94 16.23
C GLY A 71 -3.43 -9.74 17.09
N ARG A 72 -3.01 -8.52 16.77
CA ARG A 72 -3.39 -7.32 17.51
C ARG A 72 -4.64 -6.67 16.91
N ILE A 73 -5.64 -6.39 17.74
CA ILE A 73 -6.83 -5.64 17.33
C ILE A 73 -6.46 -4.15 17.16
N LEU A 74 -6.58 -3.64 15.94
CA LEU A 74 -6.36 -2.23 15.60
C LEU A 74 -7.66 -1.41 15.64
N THR A 75 -8.77 -2.07 15.27
CA THR A 75 -10.12 -1.49 15.30
C THR A 75 -11.11 -2.56 15.73
N ASP A 76 -11.99 -2.23 16.66
CA ASP A 76 -13.19 -2.98 16.96
C ASP A 76 -14.27 -2.00 17.44
N THR A 77 -15.20 -1.69 16.54
CA THR A 77 -16.26 -0.70 16.84
C THR A 77 -17.27 -1.21 17.84
N ALA A 78 -17.45 -2.52 17.99
CA ALA A 78 -18.33 -3.11 18.99
C ALA A 78 -17.76 -2.92 20.41
N GLN A 79 -16.43 -2.90 20.54
CA GLN A 79 -15.73 -2.66 21.81
C GLN A 79 -15.27 -1.19 21.96
N ASN A 80 -15.70 -0.30 21.07
CA ASN A 80 -15.24 1.09 21.00
C ASN A 80 -13.71 1.24 20.96
N LEU A 81 -13.00 0.26 20.37
CA LEU A 81 -11.57 0.26 20.24
C LEU A 81 -11.18 0.85 18.88
N TRP A 82 -10.32 1.87 18.92
CA TRP A 82 -9.77 2.51 17.74
C TRP A 82 -8.34 2.95 17.98
N THR A 83 -7.39 2.16 17.53
CA THR A 83 -5.97 2.55 17.58
C THR A 83 -5.71 3.72 16.62
N ALA A 84 -5.15 4.80 17.15
CA ALA A 84 -4.80 5.97 16.34
C ALA A 84 -3.83 5.59 15.20
N PRO A 85 -3.92 6.21 14.00
CA PRO A 85 -3.07 5.88 12.84
C PRO A 85 -1.58 5.80 13.16
N GLY A 86 -1.02 6.78 13.86
CA GLY A 86 0.40 6.81 14.24
C GLY A 86 0.85 5.71 15.21
N ARG A 87 -0.08 4.90 15.75
CA ARG A 87 0.23 3.77 16.65
C ARG A 87 -0.01 2.41 16.01
N ARG A 88 -0.34 2.37 14.71
CA ARG A 88 -0.64 1.11 14.00
C ARG A 88 0.58 0.44 13.40
N ALA A 89 1.76 1.05 13.44
CA ALA A 89 2.95 0.63 12.69
C ALA A 89 2.64 0.48 11.18
N THR A 90 1.73 1.30 10.66
CA THR A 90 1.22 1.28 9.30
C THR A 90 1.60 2.57 8.59
N ALA A 91 2.04 2.47 7.34
CA ALA A 91 2.21 3.61 6.46
C ALA A 91 1.19 3.57 5.32
N LEU A 92 0.66 4.72 4.93
CA LEU A 92 -0.23 4.87 3.78
C LEU A 92 0.39 5.84 2.78
N VAL A 93 0.50 5.40 1.53
CA VAL A 93 0.81 6.25 0.38
C VAL A 93 -0.47 6.44 -0.41
N ALA A 94 -0.98 7.66 -0.44
CA ALA A 94 -2.18 8.01 -1.19
C ALA A 94 -1.87 8.19 -2.68
N GLN A 95 -2.89 8.09 -3.52
CA GLN A 95 -2.82 8.29 -4.97
C GLN A 95 -2.18 9.64 -5.33
N GLN A 96 -2.55 10.70 -4.63
CA GLN A 96 -1.87 11.99 -4.74
C GLN A 96 -0.78 12.10 -3.68
N PRO A 97 0.49 12.30 -4.05
CA PRO A 97 1.58 12.44 -3.10
C PRO A 97 1.40 13.69 -2.24
N ALA A 98 1.06 13.47 -0.97
CA ALA A 98 0.84 14.56 0.00
C ALA A 98 2.19 14.97 0.64
N LEU A 99 3.15 15.46 -0.15
CA LEU A 99 4.41 15.96 0.36
C LEU A 99 4.22 17.31 1.06
N PHE A 100 5.04 17.58 2.06
CA PHE A 100 5.08 18.89 2.74
C PHE A 100 5.73 19.91 1.83
N PRO A 101 4.99 20.92 1.31
CA PRO A 101 5.50 21.80 0.26
C PRO A 101 6.61 22.75 0.74
N HIS A 102 6.66 23.03 2.04
CA HIS A 102 7.65 23.89 2.68
C HIS A 102 8.96 23.17 3.02
N LEU A 103 9.01 21.84 2.92
CA LEU A 103 10.18 21.01 3.22
C LEU A 103 10.88 20.56 1.93
N SER A 104 12.21 20.42 1.97
CA SER A 104 12.95 19.72 0.90
C SER A 104 12.57 18.23 0.84
N VAL A 105 12.96 17.54 -0.23
CA VAL A 105 12.81 16.10 -0.36
C VAL A 105 13.45 15.37 0.82
N ARG A 106 14.69 15.70 1.15
CA ARG A 106 15.41 15.15 2.31
C ARG A 106 14.63 15.33 3.61
N ALA A 107 14.10 16.52 3.84
CA ALA A 107 13.33 16.84 5.04
C ALA A 107 11.96 16.14 5.06
N ASN A 108 11.33 15.95 3.90
CA ASN A 108 10.12 15.14 3.77
C ASN A 108 10.36 13.69 4.19
N VAL A 109 11.42 13.04 3.69
CA VAL A 109 11.76 11.66 4.03
C VAL A 109 12.16 11.54 5.51
N ALA A 110 12.86 12.54 6.05
CA ALA A 110 13.28 12.57 7.45
C ALA A 110 12.14 12.81 8.44
N PHE A 111 10.96 13.23 8.00
CA PHE A 111 9.88 13.73 8.87
C PHE A 111 9.44 12.73 9.95
N GLY A 112 9.37 11.44 9.60
CA GLY A 112 8.96 10.37 10.53
C GLY A 112 10.08 9.80 11.42
N LEU A 113 11.32 10.32 11.34
CA LEU A 113 12.51 9.74 11.96
C LEU A 113 12.89 10.38 13.32
N GLY A 114 11.91 10.85 14.09
CA GLY A 114 12.14 11.54 15.35
C GLY A 114 12.88 10.72 16.42
N GLY A 115 12.82 9.39 16.35
CA GLY A 115 13.49 8.48 17.30
C GLY A 115 14.97 8.19 17.01
N LEU A 116 15.52 8.66 15.87
CA LEU A 116 16.93 8.43 15.49
C LEU A 116 17.80 9.63 15.82
N ASP A 117 19.07 9.36 16.12
CA ASP A 117 20.11 10.38 16.20
C ASP A 117 20.37 11.00 14.81
N ARG A 118 21.19 12.07 14.76
CA ARG A 118 21.49 12.78 13.52
C ARG A 118 22.12 11.88 12.46
N ALA A 119 23.06 11.04 12.85
CA ALA A 119 23.78 10.17 11.93
C ALA A 119 22.88 9.06 11.38
N GLY A 120 22.09 8.42 12.23
CA GLY A 120 21.10 7.41 11.86
C GLY A 120 20.02 7.97 10.92
N ARG A 121 19.56 9.19 11.19
CA ARG A 121 18.59 9.89 10.33
C ARG A 121 19.16 10.14 8.94
N ILE A 122 20.41 10.61 8.83
CA ILE A 122 21.07 10.83 7.54
C ILE A 122 21.20 9.51 6.77
N ARG A 123 21.69 8.45 7.40
CA ARG A 123 21.83 7.13 6.77
C ARG A 123 20.49 6.63 6.25
N ARG A 124 19.42 6.69 7.08
CA ARG A 124 18.10 6.19 6.70
C ARG A 124 17.48 6.98 5.56
N VAL A 125 17.64 8.29 5.54
CA VAL A 125 17.17 9.13 4.43
C VAL A 125 17.88 8.78 3.13
N ASN A 126 19.21 8.63 3.15
CA ASN A 126 19.98 8.27 1.96
C ASN A 126 19.57 6.88 1.44
N GLU A 127 19.44 5.89 2.32
CA GLU A 127 18.95 4.55 1.99
C GLU A 127 17.57 4.60 1.27
N MET A 128 16.64 5.36 1.81
CA MET A 128 15.31 5.47 1.22
C MET A 128 15.30 6.20 -0.12
N LEU A 129 16.12 7.23 -0.27
CA LEU A 129 16.26 7.94 -1.56
C LEU A 129 16.92 7.07 -2.62
N GLU A 130 17.91 6.27 -2.25
CA GLU A 130 18.55 5.30 -3.13
C GLU A 130 17.56 4.21 -3.56
N LEU A 131 16.80 3.64 -2.62
CA LEU A 131 15.77 2.63 -2.88
C LEU A 131 14.78 3.08 -3.96
N VAL A 132 14.33 4.34 -3.88
CA VAL A 132 13.37 4.86 -4.87
C VAL A 132 14.03 5.53 -6.08
N GLY A 133 15.36 5.51 -6.17
CA GLY A 133 16.13 6.13 -7.27
C GLY A 133 15.90 7.65 -7.37
N ALA A 134 16.07 8.37 -6.27
CA ALA A 134 15.79 9.80 -6.18
C ALA A 134 16.85 10.57 -5.37
N THR A 135 18.06 10.05 -5.26
CA THR A 135 19.15 10.64 -4.47
C THR A 135 19.51 12.05 -4.94
N GLU A 136 19.50 12.28 -6.25
CA GLU A 136 19.81 13.57 -6.88
C GLU A 136 18.74 14.66 -6.62
N LEU A 137 17.56 14.25 -6.13
CA LEU A 137 16.45 15.15 -5.83
C LEU A 137 16.45 15.66 -4.38
N ALA A 138 17.39 15.21 -3.54
CA ALA A 138 17.38 15.38 -2.09
C ALA A 138 17.15 16.84 -1.62
N GLU A 139 17.74 17.80 -2.31
CA GLU A 139 17.66 19.21 -1.93
C GLU A 139 16.53 19.98 -2.65
N ARG A 140 15.82 19.31 -3.61
CA ARG A 140 14.67 19.93 -4.29
C ARG A 140 13.48 20.09 -3.35
N ARG A 141 12.57 20.99 -3.71
CA ARG A 141 11.26 21.14 -3.06
C ARG A 141 10.19 20.45 -3.90
N PRO A 142 9.07 20.01 -3.29
CA PRO A 142 7.98 19.29 -3.98
C PRO A 142 7.45 19.99 -5.23
N GLN A 143 7.39 21.31 -5.24
CA GLN A 143 6.93 22.11 -6.39
C GLN A 143 7.80 21.98 -7.64
N HIS A 144 9.03 21.47 -7.51
CA HIS A 144 9.97 21.27 -8.61
C HIS A 144 10.11 19.79 -9.01
N LEU A 145 9.18 18.95 -8.58
CA LEU A 145 9.13 17.52 -8.88
C LEU A 145 8.06 17.21 -9.94
N SER A 146 8.33 16.28 -10.83
CA SER A 146 7.28 15.65 -11.62
C SER A 146 6.35 14.79 -10.75
N GLY A 147 5.16 14.43 -11.24
CA GLY A 147 4.23 13.56 -10.51
C GLY A 147 4.87 12.23 -10.09
N GLY A 148 5.59 11.57 -11.00
CA GLY A 148 6.28 10.33 -10.69
C GLY A 148 7.44 10.50 -9.70
N GLN A 149 8.19 11.63 -9.77
CA GLN A 149 9.20 11.95 -8.78
C GLN A 149 8.57 12.17 -7.40
N ALA A 150 7.49 12.95 -7.31
CA ALA A 150 6.78 13.18 -6.05
C ALA A 150 6.23 11.86 -5.46
N GLN A 151 5.72 10.95 -6.29
CA GLN A 151 5.23 9.64 -5.86
C GLN A 151 6.36 8.77 -5.29
N ARG A 152 7.53 8.73 -5.93
CA ARG A 152 8.71 8.04 -5.41
C ARG A 152 9.16 8.60 -4.06
N ILE A 153 9.15 9.91 -3.89
CA ILE A 153 9.48 10.54 -2.60
C ILE A 153 8.43 10.23 -1.52
N ALA A 154 7.14 10.17 -1.87
CA ALA A 154 6.09 9.76 -0.93
C ALA A 154 6.29 8.32 -0.44
N LEU A 155 6.70 7.39 -1.32
CA LEU A 155 7.11 6.03 -0.96
C LEU A 155 8.31 6.04 0.00
N ALA A 156 9.38 6.76 -0.32
CA ALA A 156 10.56 6.88 0.55
C ALA A 156 10.18 7.39 1.94
N ARG A 157 9.35 8.44 2.03
CA ARG A 157 8.86 8.98 3.29
C ARG A 157 8.05 7.97 4.09
N ALA A 158 7.21 7.20 3.42
CA ALA A 158 6.36 6.19 4.06
C ALA A 158 7.18 5.02 4.62
N LEU A 159 8.25 4.61 3.91
CA LEU A 159 9.13 3.51 4.29
C LEU A 159 10.17 3.90 5.35
N ALA A 160 10.56 5.17 5.40
CA ALA A 160 11.62 5.65 6.30
C ALA A 160 11.43 5.24 7.77
N PRO A 161 10.23 5.35 8.39
CA PRO A 161 10.01 4.93 9.78
C PRO A 161 10.05 3.42 10.02
N GLY A 162 10.13 2.58 9.00
CA GLY A 162 10.10 1.13 9.13
C GLY A 162 8.71 0.59 9.49
N PRO A 163 7.68 0.81 8.67
CA PRO A 163 6.35 0.28 8.93
C PRO A 163 6.36 -1.25 8.85
N ARG A 164 5.42 -1.90 9.56
CA ARG A 164 5.17 -3.35 9.42
C ARG A 164 4.08 -3.64 8.39
N LEU A 165 3.21 -2.67 8.11
CA LEU A 165 2.16 -2.72 7.10
C LEU A 165 2.26 -1.49 6.20
N LEU A 166 2.39 -1.72 4.90
CA LEU A 166 2.41 -0.69 3.87
C LEU A 166 1.11 -0.75 3.06
N LEU A 167 0.39 0.36 3.01
CA LEU A 167 -0.84 0.52 2.25
C LEU A 167 -0.56 1.49 1.09
N LEU A 168 -0.80 1.06 -0.14
CA LEU A 168 -0.48 1.80 -1.36
C LEU A 168 -1.75 2.02 -2.19
N ASP A 169 -2.08 3.26 -2.47
CA ASP A 169 -3.23 3.63 -3.31
C ASP A 169 -2.73 4.14 -4.66
N GLU A 170 -2.79 3.30 -5.69
CA GLU A 170 -2.35 3.55 -7.08
C GLU A 170 -0.92 4.15 -7.18
N PRO A 171 0.09 3.57 -6.49
CA PRO A 171 1.39 4.21 -6.31
C PRO A 171 2.23 4.31 -7.60
N PHE A 172 1.89 3.55 -8.63
CA PHE A 172 2.66 3.47 -9.87
C PHE A 172 2.00 4.20 -11.05
N SER A 173 0.78 4.70 -10.89
CA SER A 173 0.00 5.33 -11.96
C SER A 173 0.64 6.56 -12.61
N ALA A 174 1.56 7.24 -11.93
CA ALA A 174 2.29 8.41 -12.44
C ALA A 174 3.68 8.07 -13.01
N LEU A 175 4.04 6.78 -13.09
CA LEU A 175 5.32 6.30 -13.59
C LEU A 175 5.15 5.72 -15.00
N ASP A 176 6.20 5.84 -15.82
CA ASP A 176 6.28 5.06 -17.05
C ASP A 176 6.58 3.57 -16.76
N GLY A 177 6.27 2.67 -17.72
CA GLY A 177 6.35 1.23 -17.50
C GLY A 177 7.73 0.76 -17.04
N ALA A 178 8.81 1.21 -17.67
CA ALA A 178 10.17 0.78 -17.33
C ALA A 178 10.60 1.28 -15.93
N ALA A 179 10.25 2.53 -15.57
CA ALA A 179 10.53 3.08 -14.25
C ALA A 179 9.70 2.39 -13.17
N SER A 180 8.45 2.01 -13.49
CA SER A 180 7.57 1.24 -12.61
C SER A 180 8.17 -0.13 -12.31
N ASP A 181 8.54 -0.91 -13.33
CA ASP A 181 9.10 -2.25 -13.18
C ASP A 181 10.39 -2.24 -12.34
N ALA A 182 11.29 -1.31 -12.60
CA ALA A 182 12.54 -1.16 -11.86
C ALA A 182 12.29 -0.79 -10.39
N LEU A 183 11.30 0.06 -10.11
CA LEU A 183 10.92 0.44 -8.74
C LEU A 183 10.26 -0.73 -8.01
N ILE A 184 9.32 -1.44 -8.66
CA ILE A 184 8.65 -2.62 -8.11
C ILE A 184 9.68 -3.66 -7.68
N GLY A 185 10.66 -3.99 -8.54
CA GLY A 185 11.69 -4.98 -8.22
C GLY A 185 12.52 -4.60 -6.99
N ARG A 186 12.94 -3.33 -6.87
CA ARG A 186 13.68 -2.84 -5.70
C ARG A 186 12.83 -2.84 -4.43
N LEU A 187 11.57 -2.42 -4.55
CA LEU A 187 10.63 -2.44 -3.42
C LEU A 187 10.35 -3.85 -2.93
N GLN A 188 10.12 -4.81 -3.82
CA GLN A 188 9.88 -6.21 -3.44
C GLN A 188 11.05 -6.79 -2.65
N ALA A 189 12.30 -6.57 -3.11
CA ALA A 189 13.48 -7.04 -2.41
C ALA A 189 13.58 -6.44 -1.00
N TRP A 190 13.45 -5.12 -0.90
CA TRP A 190 13.54 -4.40 0.36
C TRP A 190 12.42 -4.78 1.34
N LEU A 191 11.16 -4.84 0.88
CA LEU A 191 10.00 -5.16 1.72
C LEU A 191 10.06 -6.59 2.26
N ARG A 192 10.55 -7.54 1.44
CA ARG A 192 10.77 -8.93 1.86
C ARG A 192 11.85 -9.02 2.94
N GLU A 193 12.98 -8.35 2.76
CA GLU A 193 14.08 -8.30 3.73
C GLU A 193 13.61 -7.75 5.08
N HIS A 194 12.78 -6.70 5.05
CA HIS A 194 12.26 -6.03 6.24
C HIS A 194 10.93 -6.60 6.76
N LYS A 195 10.43 -7.68 6.14
CA LYS A 195 9.17 -8.36 6.52
C LYS A 195 7.98 -7.41 6.61
N VAL A 196 7.87 -6.51 5.63
CA VAL A 196 6.77 -5.55 5.54
C VAL A 196 5.65 -6.14 4.70
N GLN A 197 4.49 -6.37 5.31
CA GLN A 197 3.30 -6.77 4.56
C GLN A 197 2.77 -5.58 3.76
N THR A 198 2.36 -5.82 2.51
CA THR A 198 1.94 -4.74 1.60
C THR A 198 0.56 -5.02 1.01
N VAL A 199 -0.33 -4.03 1.11
CA VAL A 199 -1.62 -4.01 0.42
C VAL A 199 -1.59 -2.90 -0.62
N LEU A 200 -1.71 -3.27 -1.88
CA LEU A 200 -1.68 -2.38 -3.03
C LEU A 200 -3.09 -2.27 -3.64
N VAL A 201 -3.59 -1.07 -3.78
CA VAL A 201 -4.76 -0.78 -4.61
C VAL A 201 -4.29 -0.38 -6.00
N THR A 202 -4.80 -1.05 -7.01
CA THR A 202 -4.60 -0.69 -8.42
C THR A 202 -5.82 -1.09 -9.26
N HIS A 203 -5.96 -0.49 -10.42
CA HIS A 203 -6.87 -0.91 -11.48
C HIS A 203 -6.10 -1.49 -12.69
N GLU A 204 -4.75 -1.51 -12.61
CA GLU A 204 -3.87 -2.08 -13.62
C GLU A 204 -3.57 -3.55 -13.28
N ALA A 205 -4.06 -4.47 -14.12
CA ALA A 205 -3.81 -5.89 -13.91
C ALA A 205 -2.32 -6.25 -14.06
N ALA A 206 -1.57 -5.48 -14.85
CA ALA A 206 -0.13 -5.67 -15.03
C ALA A 206 0.63 -5.62 -13.69
N ASP A 207 0.29 -4.67 -12.80
CA ASP A 207 0.91 -4.57 -11.48
C ASP A 207 0.70 -5.85 -10.66
N ALA A 208 -0.53 -6.37 -10.67
CA ALA A 208 -0.87 -7.58 -9.91
C ALA A 208 -0.11 -8.82 -10.43
N PHE A 209 0.06 -8.93 -11.76
CA PHE A 209 0.83 -10.01 -12.37
C PHE A 209 2.33 -9.86 -12.13
N ALA A 210 2.89 -8.64 -12.23
CA ALA A 210 4.31 -8.37 -11.96
C ALA A 210 4.69 -8.72 -10.51
N LEU A 211 3.76 -8.53 -9.57
CA LEU A 211 3.96 -8.84 -8.16
C LEU A 211 3.68 -10.31 -7.80
N GLU A 212 3.13 -11.12 -8.71
CA GLU A 212 2.62 -12.46 -8.41
C GLU A 212 1.73 -12.49 -7.15
N ALA A 213 0.94 -11.43 -6.98
CA ALA A 213 0.24 -11.14 -5.74
C ALA A 213 -0.98 -12.05 -5.52
N GLU A 214 -1.41 -12.16 -4.27
CA GLU A 214 -2.79 -12.51 -3.96
C GLU A 214 -3.69 -11.31 -4.34
N VAL A 215 -4.88 -11.59 -4.87
CA VAL A 215 -5.82 -10.55 -5.30
C VAL A 215 -7.11 -10.62 -4.51
N VAL A 216 -7.56 -9.48 -4.00
CA VAL A 216 -8.91 -9.25 -3.48
C VAL A 216 -9.66 -8.41 -4.51
N LEU A 217 -10.58 -9.01 -5.25
CA LEU A 217 -11.41 -8.33 -6.25
C LEU A 217 -12.61 -7.69 -5.57
N ILE A 218 -12.70 -6.36 -5.64
CA ILE A 218 -13.84 -5.60 -5.08
C ILE A 218 -14.73 -5.10 -6.23
N ARG A 219 -16.03 -5.39 -6.13
CA ARG A 219 -17.08 -4.86 -7.00
C ARG A 219 -18.23 -4.35 -6.14
N GLU A 220 -18.71 -3.16 -6.44
CA GLU A 220 -19.88 -2.55 -5.76
C GLU A 220 -19.81 -2.61 -4.23
N GLY A 221 -18.60 -2.36 -3.69
CA GLY A 221 -18.37 -2.36 -2.25
C GLY A 221 -18.25 -3.74 -1.60
N ARG A 222 -18.20 -4.84 -2.36
CA ARG A 222 -18.14 -6.21 -1.84
C ARG A 222 -16.95 -6.97 -2.42
N VAL A 223 -16.45 -7.94 -1.68
CA VAL A 223 -15.46 -8.91 -2.18
C VAL A 223 -16.17 -9.85 -3.14
N ALA A 224 -15.79 -9.78 -4.42
CA ALA A 224 -16.34 -10.65 -5.47
C ALA A 224 -15.51 -11.93 -5.63
N ALA A 225 -14.21 -11.90 -5.36
CA ALA A 225 -13.30 -13.04 -5.36
C ALA A 225 -12.04 -12.70 -4.58
N GLN A 226 -11.38 -13.72 -4.03
CA GLN A 226 -10.06 -13.63 -3.42
C GLN A 226 -9.25 -14.88 -3.74
N GLY A 227 -7.96 -14.71 -4.05
CA GLY A 227 -7.05 -15.80 -4.37
C GLY A 227 -5.86 -15.36 -5.22
N PRO A 228 -5.08 -16.32 -5.76
CA PRO A 228 -3.93 -16.04 -6.62
C PRO A 228 -4.33 -15.21 -7.86
N VAL A 229 -3.45 -14.30 -8.28
CA VAL A 229 -3.70 -13.39 -9.41
C VAL A 229 -4.14 -14.13 -10.68
N ARG A 230 -3.54 -15.27 -10.98
CA ARG A 230 -3.84 -16.08 -12.19
C ARG A 230 -5.25 -16.63 -12.19
N GLU A 231 -5.82 -16.91 -11.03
CA GLU A 231 -7.19 -17.42 -10.88
C GLU A 231 -8.21 -16.28 -10.90
N VAL A 232 -7.98 -15.27 -10.07
CA VAL A 232 -8.93 -14.16 -9.89
C VAL A 232 -8.98 -13.25 -11.13
N LEU A 233 -7.83 -12.99 -11.78
CA LEU A 233 -7.71 -12.12 -12.95
C LEU A 233 -7.49 -12.86 -14.28
N ALA A 234 -7.86 -14.13 -14.39
CA ALA A 234 -7.69 -14.93 -15.61
C ALA A 234 -8.23 -14.25 -16.87
N ARG A 235 -9.39 -13.60 -16.79
CA ARG A 235 -9.99 -12.86 -17.91
C ARG A 235 -9.18 -11.63 -18.30
N GLU A 236 -8.62 -10.92 -17.31
CA GLU A 236 -7.78 -9.73 -17.56
C GLU A 236 -6.42 -10.14 -18.14
N GLN A 237 -5.88 -11.28 -17.72
CA GLN A 237 -4.68 -11.86 -18.32
C GLN A 237 -4.86 -12.17 -19.80
N ALA A 238 -5.97 -12.82 -20.17
CA ALA A 238 -6.28 -13.12 -21.57
C ALA A 238 -6.40 -11.84 -22.41
N ARG A 239 -6.97 -10.78 -21.83
CA ARG A 239 -7.07 -9.46 -22.46
C ARG A 239 -5.73 -8.79 -22.69
N LEU A 240 -4.81 -8.84 -21.71
CA LEU A 240 -3.46 -8.31 -21.82
C LEU A 240 -2.66 -9.06 -22.90
N LEU A 241 -2.71 -10.40 -22.89
CA LEU A 241 -2.04 -11.23 -23.90
C LEU A 241 -2.60 -11.00 -25.31
N GLY A 242 -3.91 -10.75 -25.43
CA GLY A 242 -4.55 -10.41 -26.71
C GLY A 242 -4.06 -9.07 -27.30
N ARG A 243 -3.73 -8.10 -26.46
CA ARG A 243 -3.16 -6.80 -26.90
C ARG A 243 -1.69 -6.91 -27.35
N LEU A 244 -0.95 -7.89 -26.84
CA LEU A 244 0.46 -8.15 -27.22
C LEU A 244 0.57 -8.96 -28.53
N ARG A 245 -0.52 -9.60 -28.98
CA ARG A 245 -0.62 -10.26 -30.29
C ARG A 245 -1.09 -9.25 -31.33
N ILE A 246 -0.25 -8.26 -31.65
CA ILE A 246 -0.41 -7.45 -32.87
C ILE A 246 0.39 -8.18 -33.98
N PRO A 247 -0.17 -8.28 -35.21
CA PRO A 247 0.29 -9.17 -36.28
C PRO A 247 1.72 -8.90 -36.71
#